data_f844b6cc8f7c5cfaf62f82b7ddcdfc79
#
_entry.id   f844b6cc8f7c5cfaf62f82b7ddcdfc79
#
_cell.length_a   1.000
_cell.length_b   1.000
_cell.length_c   1.000
_cell.angle_alpha   90.00
_cell.angle_beta   90.00
_cell.angle_gamma   90.00
#
_symmetry.space_group_name_H-M   'P 1'
#
loop_
_entity.id
_entity.type
_entity.pdbx_description
1 polymer ?
#
loop_
_entity_poly.entity_id
_entity_poly.type
_entity_poly.pdbx_seq_one_letter_code
_entity_poly.pdbx_strand_id
1 'polypeptide(L)'
;MHEARPDAVKPAPFDTARLDALLEDQGIDVLVATSKHNVQYLLGGYRFFFFDYMDAIGMSRYLPIVVYQKGRSDNAAYIGNPLERYEEQLGKFWPRVVEVTAGDSTGAIQRAVEHIKGLTGPIRRIGVEPPFLPLDAAKVLQEGLDNCQLVDAYFSLERLRARKTKAELAQLREASERVVASMLAVFGGCAPGQTKNEVVDRLRLEEVGRGLTFEYCLITAGASLNRAPSDQRLEAGDILSLDSGGNYKGYIGDLCRMGILGEPDAELVDLLSVVQGIQQQARRPIRRGAVGAEIFAAAHESLDASPHRAYLDFGAHGMGLVSHEAPRLISDGSMPYEGYDATRPLQADMVISIETAMAHPRRGFVKLEDTVVVTEDGCEVFGDKGNGWNRPGSCLGS
;
A
#
# COMPACT_ATOMS: atom_id res chain seq x y z
N MET A 1 -14.96 -37.74 -19.98
CA MET A 1 -16.12 -37.44 -19.11
C MET A 1 -15.55 -37.15 -17.74
N HIS A 2 -15.32 -35.86 -17.41
CA HIS A 2 -15.00 -35.46 -16.05
C HIS A 2 -16.33 -35.22 -15.33
N GLU A 3 -16.58 -36.04 -14.33
CA GLU A 3 -17.70 -35.82 -13.42
C GLU A 3 -17.49 -34.46 -12.73
N ALA A 4 -18.43 -33.54 -12.93
CA ALA A 4 -18.52 -32.30 -12.18
C ALA A 4 -18.71 -32.67 -10.70
N ARG A 5 -17.71 -32.37 -9.87
CA ARG A 5 -17.88 -32.43 -8.42
C ARG A 5 -18.98 -31.42 -8.05
N PRO A 6 -19.93 -31.77 -7.15
CA PRO A 6 -20.90 -30.81 -6.70
C PRO A 6 -20.17 -29.65 -6.02
N ASP A 7 -20.40 -28.45 -6.52
CA ASP A 7 -19.75 -27.20 -6.11
C ASP A 7 -20.05 -26.92 -4.63
N ALA A 8 -19.08 -27.23 -3.77
CA ALA A 8 -19.07 -26.67 -2.44
C ALA A 8 -18.87 -25.15 -2.59
N VAL A 9 -19.89 -24.36 -2.21
CA VAL A 9 -19.82 -22.90 -2.25
C VAL A 9 -18.61 -22.47 -1.43
N LYS A 10 -17.63 -21.85 -2.07
CA LYS A 10 -16.45 -21.35 -1.37
C LYS A 10 -16.86 -20.12 -0.55
N PRO A 11 -16.43 -20.01 0.71
CA PRO A 11 -16.69 -18.81 1.49
C PRO A 11 -15.93 -17.61 0.90
N ALA A 12 -16.51 -16.41 1.07
CA ALA A 12 -15.79 -15.17 0.76
C ALA A 12 -14.49 -15.09 1.59
N PRO A 13 -13.38 -14.67 1.00
CA PRO A 13 -12.07 -14.64 1.68
C PRO A 13 -11.88 -13.42 2.60
N PHE A 14 -12.90 -12.62 2.82
CA PHE A 14 -12.92 -11.41 3.64
C PHE A 14 -14.14 -11.40 4.58
N ASP A 15 -14.14 -10.47 5.53
CA ASP A 15 -15.25 -10.28 6.48
C ASP A 15 -16.46 -9.63 5.77
N THR A 16 -17.41 -10.44 5.34
CA THR A 16 -18.63 -9.99 4.65
C THR A 16 -19.52 -9.16 5.57
N ALA A 17 -19.62 -9.50 6.86
CA ALA A 17 -20.44 -8.74 7.80
C ALA A 17 -19.90 -7.33 8.00
N ARG A 18 -18.57 -7.18 8.03
CA ARG A 18 -17.92 -5.88 8.08
C ARG A 18 -18.14 -5.09 6.78
N LEU A 19 -18.03 -5.73 5.62
CA LEU A 19 -18.32 -5.06 4.34
C LEU A 19 -19.76 -4.58 4.31
N ASP A 20 -20.72 -5.42 4.69
CA ASP A 20 -22.14 -5.09 4.71
C ASP A 20 -22.43 -3.87 5.62
N ALA A 21 -21.81 -3.82 6.81
CA ALA A 21 -21.93 -2.67 7.71
C ALA A 21 -21.37 -1.38 7.10
N LEU A 22 -20.21 -1.44 6.44
CA LEU A 22 -19.61 -0.29 5.76
C LEU A 22 -20.46 0.20 4.58
N LEU A 23 -21.05 -0.70 3.83
CA LEU A 23 -21.98 -0.36 2.74
C LEU A 23 -23.29 0.21 3.26
N GLU A 24 -23.80 -0.30 4.40
CA GLU A 24 -24.99 0.25 5.06
C GLU A 24 -24.77 1.67 5.53
N ASP A 25 -23.63 1.95 6.18
CA ASP A 25 -23.25 3.30 6.64
C ASP A 25 -23.24 4.34 5.50
N GLN A 26 -22.95 3.91 4.28
CA GLN A 26 -22.95 4.74 3.07
C GLN A 26 -24.26 4.67 2.28
N GLY A 27 -25.20 3.82 2.70
CA GLY A 27 -26.45 3.57 1.98
C GLY A 27 -26.24 2.92 0.62
N ILE A 28 -25.19 2.12 0.43
CA ILE A 28 -24.85 1.43 -0.82
C ILE A 28 -25.58 0.09 -0.86
N ASP A 29 -26.26 -0.20 -1.97
CA ASP A 29 -26.98 -1.46 -2.17
C ASP A 29 -26.12 -2.51 -2.89
N VAL A 30 -25.33 -2.06 -3.86
CA VAL A 30 -24.40 -2.90 -4.65
C VAL A 30 -23.07 -2.20 -4.78
N LEU A 31 -21.99 -2.93 -4.56
CA LEU A 31 -20.62 -2.49 -4.80
C LEU A 31 -20.14 -3.00 -6.16
N VAL A 32 -19.49 -2.13 -6.93
CA VAL A 32 -18.75 -2.43 -8.16
C VAL A 32 -17.29 -2.04 -7.94
N ALA A 33 -16.50 -2.98 -7.47
CA ALA A 33 -15.07 -2.77 -7.25
C ALA A 33 -14.27 -2.99 -8.54
N THR A 34 -13.38 -2.03 -8.87
CA THR A 34 -12.66 -2.00 -10.16
C THR A 34 -11.14 -1.79 -10.01
N SER A 35 -10.67 -1.32 -8.85
CA SER A 35 -9.23 -1.20 -8.64
C SER A 35 -8.56 -2.58 -8.51
N LYS A 36 -7.38 -2.72 -9.10
CA LYS A 36 -6.65 -4.01 -9.06
C LYS A 36 -6.36 -4.49 -7.63
N HIS A 37 -6.11 -3.59 -6.68
CA HIS A 37 -5.86 -3.94 -5.28
C HIS A 37 -7.14 -4.36 -4.54
N ASN A 38 -8.29 -3.68 -4.74
CA ASN A 38 -9.54 -4.08 -4.12
C ASN A 38 -10.12 -5.36 -4.74
N VAL A 39 -10.01 -5.52 -6.05
CA VAL A 39 -10.38 -6.78 -6.72
C VAL A 39 -9.51 -7.94 -6.22
N GLN A 40 -8.19 -7.72 -6.09
CA GLN A 40 -7.28 -8.72 -5.51
C GLN A 40 -7.70 -9.10 -4.08
N TYR A 41 -8.01 -8.12 -3.23
CA TYR A 41 -8.45 -8.36 -1.86
C TYR A 41 -9.75 -9.18 -1.82
N LEU A 42 -10.76 -8.72 -2.56
CA LEU A 42 -12.07 -9.38 -2.63
C LEU A 42 -12.02 -10.78 -3.25
N LEU A 43 -11.01 -11.09 -4.06
CA LEU A 43 -10.78 -12.43 -4.63
C LEU A 43 -9.80 -13.29 -3.81
N GLY A 44 -9.41 -12.86 -2.60
CA GLY A 44 -8.56 -13.63 -1.71
C GLY A 44 -7.10 -13.72 -2.16
N GLY A 45 -6.59 -12.65 -2.79
CA GLY A 45 -5.21 -12.53 -3.26
C GLY A 45 -5.02 -12.82 -4.75
N TYR A 46 -6.07 -13.23 -5.46
CA TYR A 46 -5.95 -13.43 -6.91
C TYR A 46 -5.85 -12.08 -7.63
N ARG A 47 -4.81 -11.95 -8.45
CA ARG A 47 -4.57 -10.83 -9.34
C ARG A 47 -4.12 -11.34 -10.69
N PHE A 48 -4.82 -10.95 -11.73
CA PHE A 48 -4.44 -11.31 -13.08
C PHE A 48 -3.17 -10.55 -13.46
N PHE A 49 -2.14 -11.27 -13.89
CA PHE A 49 -0.80 -10.71 -14.10
C PHE A 49 -0.76 -9.55 -15.12
N PHE A 50 -1.65 -9.53 -16.10
CA PHE A 50 -1.71 -8.46 -17.10
C PHE A 50 -2.11 -7.10 -16.53
N PHE A 51 -2.71 -7.04 -15.34
CA PHE A 51 -3.03 -5.76 -14.71
C PHE A 51 -1.79 -4.92 -14.40
N ASP A 52 -0.64 -5.56 -14.23
CA ASP A 52 0.61 -4.85 -13.97
C ASP A 52 1.22 -4.25 -15.23
N TYR A 53 0.73 -4.65 -16.40
CA TYR A 53 1.24 -4.22 -17.71
C TYR A 53 0.23 -3.37 -18.50
N MET A 54 -0.82 -2.86 -17.88
CA MET A 54 -1.86 -2.09 -18.59
C MET A 54 -1.31 -0.87 -19.33
N ASP A 55 -0.36 -0.16 -18.73
CA ASP A 55 0.26 1.01 -19.36
C ASP A 55 1.07 0.63 -20.60
N ALA A 56 1.75 -0.51 -20.58
CA ALA A 56 2.50 -1.01 -21.73
C ALA A 56 1.59 -1.41 -22.91
N ILE A 57 0.33 -1.76 -22.63
CA ILE A 57 -0.67 -2.15 -23.64
C ILE A 57 -1.38 -0.92 -24.21
N GLY A 58 -1.37 0.20 -23.47
CA GLY A 58 -1.79 1.51 -23.94
C GLY A 58 -3.29 1.76 -24.07
N MET A 59 -4.16 0.85 -23.62
CA MET A 59 -5.62 1.02 -23.62
C MET A 59 -6.24 0.33 -22.41
N SER A 60 -7.39 0.80 -21.96
CA SER A 60 -8.23 0.19 -20.90
C SER A 60 -8.83 -1.16 -21.36
N ARG A 61 -7.97 -2.09 -21.74
CA ARG A 61 -8.41 -3.42 -22.20
C ARG A 61 -8.84 -4.35 -21.08
N TYR A 62 -8.36 -4.07 -19.88
CA TYR A 62 -8.63 -4.90 -18.71
C TYR A 62 -9.26 -4.05 -17.63
N LEU A 63 -10.49 -4.35 -17.31
CA LEU A 63 -11.14 -3.80 -16.13
C LEU A 63 -11.69 -4.99 -15.34
N PRO A 64 -10.95 -5.49 -14.34
CA PRO A 64 -11.47 -6.53 -13.48
C PRO A 64 -12.58 -5.94 -12.63
N ILE A 65 -13.70 -6.66 -12.47
CA ILE A 65 -14.82 -6.18 -11.69
C ILE A 65 -15.27 -7.26 -10.71
N VAL A 66 -15.37 -6.88 -9.43
CA VAL A 66 -16.15 -7.65 -8.47
C VAL A 66 -17.44 -6.89 -8.19
N VAL A 67 -18.57 -7.53 -8.48
CA VAL A 67 -19.88 -7.06 -8.07
C VAL A 67 -20.28 -7.76 -6.78
N TYR A 68 -20.70 -6.98 -5.78
CA TYR A 68 -21.13 -7.51 -4.48
C TYR A 68 -22.43 -6.85 -4.04
N GLN A 69 -23.47 -7.64 -3.82
CA GLN A 69 -24.73 -7.15 -3.28
C GLN A 69 -24.69 -7.20 -1.75
N LYS A 70 -24.95 -6.07 -1.09
CA LYS A 70 -24.99 -5.96 0.37
C LYS A 70 -25.94 -7.02 0.97
N GLY A 71 -25.43 -7.76 1.96
CA GLY A 71 -26.16 -8.81 2.66
C GLY A 71 -26.38 -10.10 1.85
N ARG A 72 -25.82 -10.21 0.64
CA ARG A 72 -26.01 -11.36 -0.25
C ARG A 72 -24.73 -11.74 -0.96
N SER A 73 -23.76 -12.25 -0.21
CA SER A 73 -22.45 -12.67 -0.76
C SER A 73 -22.58 -13.77 -1.83
N ASP A 74 -23.62 -14.58 -1.79
CA ASP A 74 -23.94 -15.60 -2.79
C ASP A 74 -24.32 -15.03 -4.16
N ASN A 75 -24.70 -13.76 -4.24
CA ASN A 75 -24.95 -13.03 -5.48
C ASN A 75 -23.70 -12.34 -6.05
N ALA A 76 -22.54 -12.55 -5.45
CA ALA A 76 -21.30 -11.94 -5.94
C ALA A 76 -20.94 -12.48 -7.32
N ALA A 77 -20.40 -11.57 -8.17
CA ALA A 77 -19.88 -11.92 -9.48
C ALA A 77 -18.45 -11.40 -9.67
N TYR A 78 -17.64 -12.16 -10.39
CA TYR A 78 -16.35 -11.72 -10.93
C TYR A 78 -16.45 -11.63 -12.45
N ILE A 79 -16.05 -10.48 -13.00
CA ILE A 79 -15.99 -10.24 -14.43
C ILE A 79 -14.53 -9.97 -14.79
N GLY A 80 -13.98 -10.84 -15.62
CA GLY A 80 -12.58 -10.85 -16.00
C GLY A 80 -12.37 -10.96 -17.51
N ASN A 81 -11.12 -11.10 -17.91
CA ASN A 81 -10.70 -11.16 -19.30
C ASN A 81 -10.74 -12.62 -19.84
N PRO A 82 -10.95 -12.85 -21.15
CA PRO A 82 -10.91 -14.18 -21.74
C PRO A 82 -9.62 -14.98 -21.49
N LEU A 83 -8.50 -14.32 -21.25
CA LEU A 83 -7.23 -14.98 -20.89
C LEU A 83 -7.28 -15.65 -19.49
N GLU A 84 -8.24 -15.33 -18.66
CA GLU A 84 -8.43 -15.91 -17.32
C GLU A 84 -9.25 -17.20 -17.32
N ARG A 85 -9.71 -17.68 -18.49
CA ARG A 85 -10.54 -18.89 -18.60
C ARG A 85 -9.91 -20.14 -17.96
N TYR A 86 -8.62 -20.27 -18.02
CA TYR A 86 -7.93 -21.40 -17.39
C TYR A 86 -7.84 -21.25 -15.87
N GLU A 87 -7.77 -20.03 -15.35
CA GLU A 87 -7.83 -19.75 -13.91
C GLU A 87 -9.20 -20.10 -13.33
N GLU A 88 -10.26 -19.84 -14.08
CA GLU A 88 -11.62 -20.28 -13.76
C GLU A 88 -11.68 -21.82 -13.67
N GLN A 89 -11.17 -22.52 -14.67
CA GLN A 89 -11.11 -23.98 -14.70
C GLN A 89 -10.32 -24.58 -13.54
N LEU A 90 -9.30 -23.87 -13.03
CA LEU A 90 -8.54 -24.23 -11.85
C LEU A 90 -9.29 -23.90 -10.55
N GLY A 91 -10.49 -23.34 -10.65
CA GLY A 91 -11.30 -22.98 -9.49
C GLY A 91 -10.67 -21.91 -8.62
N LYS A 92 -10.03 -20.89 -9.18
CA LYS A 92 -9.37 -19.81 -8.44
C LYS A 92 -10.35 -18.87 -7.75
N PHE A 93 -11.59 -18.79 -8.24
CA PHE A 93 -12.58 -17.81 -7.82
C PHE A 93 -13.57 -18.39 -6.79
N TRP A 94 -14.00 -17.55 -5.86
CA TRP A 94 -15.05 -17.89 -4.90
C TRP A 94 -16.45 -17.41 -5.32
N PRO A 95 -16.63 -16.27 -6.07
CA PRO A 95 -17.95 -15.85 -6.53
C PRO A 95 -18.62 -16.96 -7.35
N ARG A 96 -19.92 -17.10 -7.20
CA ARG A 96 -20.70 -18.12 -7.92
C ARG A 96 -20.83 -17.81 -9.41
N VAL A 97 -20.88 -16.52 -9.74
CA VAL A 97 -20.90 -16.04 -11.12
C VAL A 97 -19.50 -15.59 -11.49
N VAL A 98 -18.94 -16.23 -12.50
CA VAL A 98 -17.63 -15.88 -13.08
C VAL A 98 -17.81 -15.72 -14.57
N GLU A 99 -17.53 -14.52 -15.08
CA GLU A 99 -17.64 -14.20 -16.50
C GLU A 99 -16.30 -13.68 -17.02
N VAL A 100 -15.49 -14.55 -17.59
CA VAL A 100 -14.18 -14.20 -18.17
C VAL A 100 -14.31 -13.99 -19.68
N THR A 101 -15.16 -13.05 -20.08
CA THR A 101 -15.51 -12.80 -21.50
C THR A 101 -15.28 -11.34 -21.93
N ALA A 102 -14.93 -10.44 -21.01
CA ALA A 102 -14.78 -9.03 -21.31
C ALA A 102 -13.43 -8.71 -21.95
N GLY A 103 -13.45 -8.19 -23.18
CA GLY A 103 -12.22 -7.84 -23.92
C GLY A 103 -11.71 -6.41 -23.68
N ASP A 104 -12.55 -5.57 -23.04
CA ASP A 104 -12.26 -4.16 -22.74
C ASP A 104 -13.08 -3.65 -21.55
N SER A 105 -12.83 -2.40 -21.15
CA SER A 105 -13.50 -1.77 -20.00
C SER A 105 -14.99 -1.61 -20.17
N THR A 106 -15.45 -1.26 -21.35
CA THR A 106 -16.89 -1.06 -21.65
C THR A 106 -17.64 -2.38 -21.66
N GLY A 107 -17.06 -3.41 -22.28
CA GLY A 107 -17.60 -4.76 -22.25
C GLY A 107 -17.67 -5.34 -20.83
N ALA A 108 -16.65 -5.09 -20.00
CA ALA A 108 -16.66 -5.54 -18.60
C ALA A 108 -17.81 -4.90 -17.80
N ILE A 109 -18.00 -3.58 -17.94
CA ILE A 109 -19.10 -2.88 -17.27
C ILE A 109 -20.47 -3.29 -17.83
N GLN A 110 -20.62 -3.57 -19.12
CA GLN A 110 -21.87 -4.10 -19.67
C GLN A 110 -22.27 -5.41 -19.00
N ARG A 111 -21.32 -6.32 -18.78
CA ARG A 111 -21.58 -7.56 -18.02
C ARG A 111 -21.96 -7.30 -16.57
N ALA A 112 -21.29 -6.34 -15.91
CA ALA A 112 -21.66 -5.93 -14.57
C ALA A 112 -23.11 -5.38 -14.52
N VAL A 113 -23.49 -4.53 -15.46
CA VAL A 113 -24.85 -3.99 -15.59
C VAL A 113 -25.88 -5.11 -15.80
N GLU A 114 -25.60 -6.06 -16.69
CA GLU A 114 -26.47 -7.23 -16.94
C GLU A 114 -26.66 -8.05 -15.67
N HIS A 115 -25.58 -8.33 -14.96
CA HIS A 115 -25.63 -9.04 -13.67
C HIS A 115 -26.45 -8.27 -12.64
N ILE A 116 -26.20 -6.97 -12.45
CA ILE A 116 -26.92 -6.13 -11.48
C ILE A 116 -28.41 -6.07 -11.77
N LYS A 117 -28.82 -5.98 -13.05
CA LYS A 117 -30.25 -6.02 -13.46
C LYS A 117 -30.92 -7.35 -13.13
N GLY A 118 -30.17 -8.43 -13.02
CA GLY A 118 -30.67 -9.75 -12.62
C GLY A 118 -30.81 -9.92 -11.11
N LEU A 119 -30.28 -9.03 -10.29
CA LEU A 119 -30.33 -9.12 -8.83
C LEU A 119 -31.74 -8.81 -8.31
N THR A 120 -32.06 -9.41 -7.18
CA THR A 120 -33.36 -9.20 -6.51
C THR A 120 -33.30 -8.15 -5.42
N GLY A 121 -34.38 -7.40 -5.23
CA GLY A 121 -34.49 -6.34 -4.23
C GLY A 121 -34.29 -4.94 -4.83
N PRO A 122 -34.57 -3.89 -4.06
CA PRO A 122 -34.41 -2.52 -4.53
C PRO A 122 -32.92 -2.16 -4.62
N ILE A 123 -32.48 -1.75 -5.79
CA ILE A 123 -31.12 -1.25 -6.02
C ILE A 123 -31.26 0.21 -6.47
N ARG A 124 -30.75 1.13 -5.65
CA ARG A 124 -30.81 2.57 -5.88
C ARG A 124 -29.44 3.24 -5.86
N ARG A 125 -28.51 2.67 -5.11
CA ARG A 125 -27.18 3.26 -4.91
C ARG A 125 -26.10 2.22 -5.20
N ILE A 126 -25.27 2.54 -6.18
CA ILE A 126 -24.14 1.71 -6.63
C ILE A 126 -22.85 2.32 -6.11
N GLY A 127 -22.14 1.62 -5.26
CA GLY A 127 -20.80 2.00 -4.84
C GLY A 127 -19.77 1.73 -5.92
N VAL A 128 -19.00 2.73 -6.28
CA VAL A 128 -17.92 2.64 -7.27
C VAL A 128 -16.61 3.18 -6.71
N GLU A 129 -15.52 2.97 -7.41
CA GLU A 129 -14.21 3.52 -7.07
C GLU A 129 -13.83 4.60 -8.10
N PRO A 130 -14.22 5.89 -7.91
CA PRO A 130 -14.06 6.93 -8.92
C PRO A 130 -12.62 7.06 -9.47
N PRO A 131 -11.55 6.95 -8.66
CA PRO A 131 -10.17 7.02 -9.16
C PRO A 131 -9.76 5.86 -10.07
N PHE A 132 -10.51 4.75 -10.03
CA PHE A 132 -10.18 3.49 -10.74
C PHE A 132 -11.27 3.01 -11.69
N LEU A 133 -12.27 3.84 -11.95
CA LEU A 133 -13.31 3.56 -12.93
C LEU A 133 -13.06 4.42 -14.17
N PRO A 134 -12.63 3.84 -15.31
CA PRO A 134 -12.43 4.58 -16.54
C PRO A 134 -13.69 5.33 -16.97
N LEU A 135 -13.54 6.52 -17.54
CA LEU A 135 -14.66 7.40 -17.89
C LEU A 135 -15.63 6.76 -18.90
N ASP A 136 -15.12 5.99 -19.85
CA ASP A 136 -15.93 5.23 -20.82
C ASP A 136 -16.78 4.16 -20.11
N ALA A 137 -16.17 3.41 -19.19
CA ALA A 137 -16.87 2.44 -18.36
C ALA A 137 -17.92 3.10 -17.44
N ALA A 138 -17.59 4.25 -16.82
CA ALA A 138 -18.52 4.99 -15.98
C ALA A 138 -19.78 5.44 -16.74
N LYS A 139 -19.63 5.89 -18.00
CA LYS A 139 -20.76 6.28 -18.85
C LYS A 139 -21.68 5.09 -19.14
N VAL A 140 -21.10 3.95 -19.52
CA VAL A 140 -21.87 2.72 -19.77
C VAL A 140 -22.61 2.25 -18.51
N LEU A 141 -21.96 2.33 -17.33
CA LEU A 141 -22.60 2.00 -16.06
C LEU A 141 -23.80 2.92 -15.77
N GLN A 142 -23.60 4.24 -15.92
CA GLN A 142 -24.65 5.24 -15.67
C GLN A 142 -25.83 5.10 -16.63
N GLU A 143 -25.55 4.90 -17.91
CA GLU A 143 -26.60 4.69 -18.94
C GLU A 143 -27.33 3.36 -18.73
N GLY A 144 -26.60 2.32 -18.33
CA GLY A 144 -27.17 1.00 -18.07
C GLY A 144 -28.02 0.92 -16.82
N LEU A 145 -27.75 1.77 -15.82
CA LEU A 145 -28.42 1.84 -14.51
C LEU A 145 -28.91 3.27 -14.22
N ASP A 146 -29.68 3.84 -15.17
CA ASP A 146 -30.14 5.22 -15.19
C ASP A 146 -30.96 5.64 -13.97
N ASN A 147 -31.65 4.67 -13.32
CA ASN A 147 -32.42 4.89 -12.09
C ASN A 147 -31.57 4.75 -10.79
N CYS A 148 -30.25 4.53 -10.90
CA CYS A 148 -29.36 4.36 -9.78
C CYS A 148 -28.43 5.57 -9.61
N GLN A 149 -28.11 5.88 -8.36
CA GLN A 149 -27.07 6.87 -8.03
C GLN A 149 -25.73 6.17 -7.88
N LEU A 150 -24.70 6.64 -8.59
CA LEU A 150 -23.32 6.24 -8.34
C LEU A 150 -22.77 7.00 -7.13
N VAL A 151 -22.16 6.29 -6.19
CA VAL A 151 -21.55 6.88 -4.97
C VAL A 151 -20.15 6.35 -4.77
N ASP A 152 -19.30 7.15 -4.16
CA ASP A 152 -17.91 6.75 -3.87
C ASP A 152 -17.88 5.70 -2.74
N ALA A 153 -17.34 4.53 -3.03
CA ALA A 153 -17.13 3.43 -2.10
C ALA A 153 -15.63 3.17 -1.80
N TYR A 154 -14.72 3.96 -2.37
CA TYR A 154 -13.29 3.71 -2.26
C TYR A 154 -12.81 3.65 -0.83
N PHE A 155 -13.22 4.63 -0.01
CA PHE A 155 -12.83 4.68 1.39
C PHE A 155 -13.46 3.55 2.24
N SER A 156 -14.67 3.08 1.91
CA SER A 156 -15.28 1.91 2.55
C SER A 156 -14.44 0.65 2.33
N LEU A 157 -13.90 0.47 1.12
CA LEU A 157 -13.01 -0.65 0.80
C LEU A 157 -11.66 -0.53 1.52
N GLU A 158 -11.10 0.66 1.64
CA GLU A 158 -9.90 0.86 2.45
C GLU A 158 -10.13 0.50 3.92
N ARG A 159 -11.26 0.91 4.50
CA ARG A 159 -11.63 0.57 5.87
C ARG A 159 -11.84 -0.93 6.06
N LEU A 160 -12.36 -1.63 5.07
CA LEU A 160 -12.48 -3.08 5.10
C LEU A 160 -11.10 -3.72 5.29
N ARG A 161 -10.08 -3.22 4.55
CA ARG A 161 -8.70 -3.73 4.57
C ARG A 161 -7.85 -3.19 5.72
N ALA A 162 -8.30 -2.15 6.44
CA ALA A 162 -7.49 -1.48 7.45
C ALA A 162 -7.01 -2.44 8.54
N ARG A 163 -7.88 -3.35 8.98
CA ARG A 163 -7.54 -4.41 9.92
C ARG A 163 -7.11 -5.66 9.16
N LYS A 164 -5.84 -6.05 9.35
CA LYS A 164 -5.22 -7.16 8.63
C LYS A 164 -5.52 -8.50 9.31
N THR A 165 -5.63 -9.54 8.53
CA THR A 165 -5.61 -10.93 9.01
C THR A 165 -4.18 -11.34 9.36
N LYS A 166 -4.01 -12.45 10.07
CA LYS A 166 -2.68 -13.00 10.37
C LYS A 166 -1.87 -13.33 9.11
N ALA A 167 -2.53 -13.78 8.05
CA ALA A 167 -1.87 -14.06 6.77
C ALA A 167 -1.37 -12.77 6.09
N GLU A 168 -2.15 -11.70 6.12
CA GLU A 168 -1.76 -10.40 5.60
C GLU A 168 -0.60 -9.79 6.40
N LEU A 169 -0.65 -9.88 7.73
CA LEU A 169 0.44 -9.43 8.60
C LEU A 169 1.75 -10.19 8.30
N ALA A 170 1.68 -11.49 8.05
CA ALA A 170 2.86 -12.28 7.66
C ALA A 170 3.43 -11.81 6.32
N GLN A 171 2.59 -11.45 5.34
CA GLN A 171 3.05 -10.94 4.04
C GLN A 171 3.67 -9.54 4.17
N LEU A 172 3.07 -8.65 4.98
CA LEU A 172 3.63 -7.33 5.26
C LEU A 172 4.96 -7.39 6.00
N ARG A 173 5.11 -8.32 6.94
CA ARG A 173 6.39 -8.58 7.61
C ARG A 173 7.45 -9.02 6.60
N GLU A 174 7.14 -10.02 5.77
CA GLU A 174 8.05 -10.49 4.72
C GLU A 174 8.43 -9.37 3.74
N ALA A 175 7.47 -8.55 3.31
CA ALA A 175 7.75 -7.40 2.44
C ALA A 175 8.75 -6.45 3.12
N SER A 176 8.47 -6.02 4.34
CA SER A 176 9.29 -5.06 5.09
C SER A 176 10.70 -5.59 5.37
N GLU A 177 10.82 -6.84 5.83
CA GLU A 177 12.13 -7.45 6.14
C GLU A 177 12.98 -7.63 4.89
N ARG A 178 12.38 -7.97 3.75
CA ARG A 178 13.08 -8.14 2.47
C ARG A 178 13.51 -6.80 1.86
N VAL A 179 12.67 -5.75 1.97
CA VAL A 179 13.02 -4.39 1.54
C VAL A 179 14.24 -3.90 2.33
N VAL A 180 14.22 -4.00 3.66
CA VAL A 180 15.36 -3.60 4.50
C VAL A 180 16.60 -4.41 4.16
N ALA A 181 16.49 -5.74 4.02
CA ALA A 181 17.63 -6.58 3.64
C ALA A 181 18.23 -6.19 2.29
N SER A 182 17.38 -5.76 1.33
CA SER A 182 17.83 -5.27 0.02
C SER A 182 18.58 -3.94 0.15
N MET A 183 18.06 -2.98 0.92
CA MET A 183 18.75 -1.72 1.18
C MET A 183 20.12 -1.94 1.83
N LEU A 184 20.20 -2.80 2.86
CA LEU A 184 21.44 -3.08 3.55
C LEU A 184 22.49 -3.73 2.63
N ALA A 185 22.07 -4.62 1.73
CA ALA A 185 22.94 -5.20 0.71
C ALA A 185 23.44 -4.15 -0.29
N VAL A 186 22.59 -3.19 -0.65
CA VAL A 186 22.97 -2.06 -1.52
C VAL A 186 23.98 -1.17 -0.83
N PHE A 187 23.73 -0.72 0.41
CA PHE A 187 24.67 0.10 1.17
C PHE A 187 26.04 -0.59 1.33
N GLY A 188 26.04 -1.90 1.61
CA GLY A 188 27.25 -2.68 1.72
C GLY A 188 28.14 -2.69 0.48
N GLY A 189 27.59 -2.39 -0.67
CA GLY A 189 28.31 -2.37 -1.94
C GLY A 189 28.31 -1.03 -2.67
N CYS A 190 27.87 0.07 -2.05
CA CYS A 190 28.00 1.40 -2.62
C CYS A 190 29.45 1.85 -2.65
N ALA A 191 29.82 2.62 -3.67
CA ALA A 191 31.15 3.19 -3.84
C ALA A 191 31.09 4.58 -4.49
N PRO A 192 32.07 5.46 -4.21
CA PRO A 192 32.20 6.72 -4.92
C PRO A 192 32.28 6.50 -6.44
N GLY A 193 31.69 7.43 -7.19
CA GLY A 193 31.63 7.41 -8.65
C GLY A 193 30.39 6.73 -9.23
N GLN A 194 29.69 5.88 -8.47
CA GLN A 194 28.40 5.32 -8.87
C GLN A 194 27.36 6.45 -8.97
N THR A 195 26.40 6.31 -9.90
CA THR A 195 25.28 7.23 -10.01
C THR A 195 24.13 6.77 -9.11
N LYS A 196 23.19 7.69 -8.79
CA LYS A 196 21.94 7.35 -8.10
C LYS A 196 21.12 6.34 -8.90
N ASN A 197 21.14 6.41 -10.25
CA ASN A 197 20.50 5.45 -11.12
C ASN A 197 21.08 4.04 -10.91
N GLU A 198 22.41 3.89 -10.91
CA GLU A 198 23.09 2.61 -10.68
C GLU A 198 22.77 2.01 -9.30
N VAL A 199 22.66 2.86 -8.27
CA VAL A 199 22.27 2.43 -6.93
C VAL A 199 20.83 1.90 -6.89
N VAL A 200 19.88 2.61 -7.53
CA VAL A 200 18.47 2.18 -7.60
C VAL A 200 18.32 0.93 -8.45
N ASP A 201 19.03 0.79 -9.57
CA ASP A 201 19.00 -0.43 -10.38
C ASP A 201 19.53 -1.64 -9.60
N ARG A 202 20.56 -1.43 -8.78
CA ARG A 202 21.03 -2.47 -7.86
C ARG A 202 19.97 -2.84 -6.81
N LEU A 203 19.28 -1.84 -6.22
CA LEU A 203 18.21 -2.10 -5.26
C LEU A 203 17.08 -2.92 -5.89
N ARG A 204 16.70 -2.57 -7.12
CA ARG A 204 15.72 -3.34 -7.90
C ARG A 204 16.15 -4.81 -8.05
N LEU A 205 17.41 -5.06 -8.38
CA LEU A 205 17.93 -6.42 -8.52
C LEU A 205 17.93 -7.17 -7.18
N GLU A 206 18.30 -6.51 -6.08
CA GLU A 206 18.28 -7.09 -4.74
C GLU A 206 16.86 -7.44 -4.29
N GLU A 207 15.88 -6.57 -4.52
CA GLU A 207 14.49 -6.81 -4.18
C GLU A 207 13.90 -7.96 -5.01
N VAL A 208 14.07 -7.94 -6.33
CA VAL A 208 13.62 -9.03 -7.22
C VAL A 208 14.30 -10.36 -6.85
N GLY A 209 15.60 -10.34 -6.56
CA GLY A 209 16.34 -11.51 -6.10
C GLY A 209 15.82 -12.11 -4.78
N ARG A 210 15.15 -11.30 -3.95
CA ARG A 210 14.47 -11.71 -2.71
C ARG A 210 12.98 -12.03 -2.91
N GLY A 211 12.50 -12.05 -4.16
CA GLY A 211 11.12 -12.41 -4.50
C GLY A 211 10.12 -11.26 -4.25
N LEU A 212 10.57 -10.02 -4.26
CA LEU A 212 9.71 -8.84 -4.30
C LEU A 212 9.48 -8.40 -5.76
N THR A 213 8.37 -7.73 -6.00
CA THR A 213 8.23 -6.81 -7.13
C THR A 213 8.69 -5.43 -6.66
N PHE A 214 9.67 -4.85 -7.35
CA PHE A 214 10.12 -3.48 -7.08
C PHE A 214 9.05 -2.49 -7.53
N GLU A 215 8.58 -1.63 -6.63
CA GLU A 215 7.58 -0.61 -6.96
C GLU A 215 8.23 0.75 -7.19
N TYR A 216 9.04 1.23 -6.24
CA TYR A 216 9.73 2.52 -6.33
C TYR A 216 10.92 2.60 -5.37
N CYS A 217 11.80 3.57 -5.64
CA CYS A 217 12.80 4.03 -4.69
C CYS A 217 13.02 5.54 -4.85
N LEU A 218 12.86 6.26 -3.76
CA LEU A 218 13.32 7.63 -3.62
C LEU A 218 14.73 7.61 -3.02
N ILE A 219 15.68 8.31 -3.65
CA ILE A 219 17.08 8.31 -3.27
C ILE A 219 17.64 9.72 -3.19
N THR A 220 18.32 10.06 -2.08
CA THR A 220 19.16 11.27 -1.99
C THR A 220 20.62 10.91 -1.86
N ALA A 221 21.52 11.83 -2.24
CA ALA A 221 22.96 11.67 -2.07
C ALA A 221 23.61 13.01 -1.70
N GLY A 222 24.53 12.97 -0.73
CA GLY A 222 25.27 14.13 -0.21
C GLY A 222 24.35 15.21 0.33
N ALA A 223 24.60 16.47 0.01
CA ALA A 223 23.80 17.63 0.44
C ALA A 223 22.56 17.86 -0.44
N SER A 224 22.35 17.08 -1.50
CA SER A 224 21.20 17.23 -2.40
C SER A 224 19.91 16.79 -1.73
N LEU A 225 18.85 17.60 -1.88
CA LEU A 225 17.49 17.26 -1.46
C LEU A 225 16.65 16.67 -2.60
N ASN A 226 17.25 16.45 -3.78
CA ASN A 226 16.57 15.78 -4.89
C ASN A 226 16.42 14.29 -4.62
N ARG A 227 15.19 13.84 -4.42
CA ARG A 227 14.84 12.46 -4.10
C ARG A 227 14.67 11.56 -5.34
N ALA A 228 14.76 12.09 -6.56
CA ALA A 228 14.64 11.28 -7.76
C ALA A 228 15.96 10.55 -8.09
N PRO A 229 15.92 9.33 -8.65
CA PRO A 229 17.04 8.72 -9.34
C PRO A 229 17.60 9.69 -10.41
N SER A 230 18.91 9.71 -10.61
CA SER A 230 19.56 10.61 -11.56
C SER A 230 21.01 10.18 -11.83
N ASP A 231 21.68 10.90 -12.72
CA ASP A 231 23.10 10.70 -13.01
C ASP A 231 24.04 11.40 -12.02
N GLN A 232 23.50 11.97 -10.92
CA GLN A 232 24.32 12.50 -9.83
C GLN A 232 25.22 11.37 -9.32
N ARG A 233 26.56 11.64 -9.30
CA ARG A 233 27.53 10.69 -8.81
C ARG A 233 27.74 10.83 -7.31
N LEU A 234 27.92 9.70 -6.67
CA LEU A 234 28.25 9.61 -5.26
C LEU A 234 29.71 9.99 -5.03
N GLU A 235 29.97 10.74 -3.97
CA GLU A 235 31.31 11.14 -3.54
C GLU A 235 31.66 10.48 -2.19
N ALA A 236 32.95 10.40 -1.88
CA ALA A 236 33.39 9.93 -0.57
C ALA A 236 32.86 10.88 0.53
N GLY A 237 32.27 10.33 1.58
CA GLY A 237 31.64 11.09 2.66
C GLY A 237 30.15 11.41 2.44
N ASP A 238 29.59 11.14 1.26
CA ASP A 238 28.16 11.35 0.99
C ASP A 238 27.30 10.49 1.90
N ILE A 239 26.24 11.12 2.44
CA ILE A 239 25.13 10.40 3.03
C ILE A 239 24.15 9.98 1.92
N LEU A 240 23.43 8.89 2.16
CA LEU A 240 22.43 8.32 1.25
C LEU A 240 21.15 8.03 2.01
N SER A 241 19.99 8.43 1.48
CA SER A 241 18.71 7.84 1.88
C SER A 241 18.25 6.88 0.80
N LEU A 242 17.80 5.71 1.18
CA LEU A 242 17.01 4.81 0.33
C LEU A 242 15.64 4.66 0.97
N ASP A 243 14.61 5.07 0.24
CA ASP A 243 13.22 5.06 0.66
C ASP A 243 12.46 4.26 -0.40
N SER A 244 12.18 2.99 -0.10
CA SER A 244 11.76 2.03 -1.12
C SER A 244 10.48 1.31 -0.75
N GLY A 245 9.64 1.14 -1.77
CA GLY A 245 8.48 0.27 -1.75
C GLY A 245 8.73 -1.02 -2.52
N GLY A 246 8.72 -2.15 -1.80
CA GLY A 246 8.80 -3.48 -2.39
C GLY A 246 7.53 -4.29 -2.11
N ASN A 247 7.01 -4.97 -3.14
CA ASN A 247 5.74 -5.67 -3.08
C ASN A 247 5.95 -7.18 -2.94
N TYR A 248 5.42 -7.77 -1.87
CA TYR A 248 5.38 -9.21 -1.67
C TYR A 248 3.94 -9.72 -1.72
N LYS A 249 3.59 -10.42 -2.81
CA LYS A 249 2.25 -11.01 -3.01
C LYS A 249 1.10 -9.99 -2.91
N GLY A 250 1.34 -8.77 -3.34
CA GLY A 250 0.38 -7.67 -3.30
C GLY A 250 0.55 -6.71 -2.14
N TYR A 251 1.27 -7.07 -1.07
CA TYR A 251 1.48 -6.23 0.11
C TYR A 251 2.80 -5.48 0.03
N ILE A 252 2.76 -4.19 0.34
CA ILE A 252 3.89 -3.27 0.17
C ILE A 252 4.62 -3.12 1.50
N GLY A 253 5.95 -3.33 1.48
CA GLY A 253 6.85 -2.84 2.51
C GLY A 253 7.34 -1.47 2.09
N ASP A 254 7.07 -0.45 2.89
CA ASP A 254 7.46 0.95 2.68
C ASP A 254 8.37 1.37 3.83
N LEU A 255 9.66 1.53 3.55
CA LEU A 255 10.66 1.79 4.58
C LEU A 255 11.79 2.68 4.04
N CYS A 256 12.39 3.46 4.95
CA CYS A 256 13.56 4.27 4.61
C CYS A 256 14.73 3.98 5.56
N ARG A 257 15.92 3.83 4.99
CA ARG A 257 17.17 3.65 5.73
C ARG A 257 18.25 4.60 5.22
N MET A 258 19.21 4.90 6.11
CA MET A 258 20.32 5.81 5.84
C MET A 258 21.63 5.04 5.64
N GLY A 259 22.41 5.46 4.65
CA GLY A 259 23.77 5.02 4.42
C GLY A 259 24.75 6.18 4.37
N ILE A 260 26.06 5.86 4.43
CA ILE A 260 27.15 6.83 4.28
C ILE A 260 28.35 6.18 3.59
N LEU A 261 28.99 6.91 2.68
CA LEU A 261 30.22 6.49 2.00
C LEU A 261 31.47 6.91 2.81
N GLY A 262 31.57 6.43 4.03
CA GLY A 262 32.65 6.75 4.96
C GLY A 262 32.22 6.60 6.42
N GLU A 263 32.84 7.37 7.29
CA GLU A 263 32.48 7.43 8.71
C GLU A 263 31.63 8.67 8.98
N PRO A 264 30.50 8.56 9.71
CA PRO A 264 29.74 9.72 10.12
C PRO A 264 30.53 10.55 11.13
N ASP A 265 30.56 11.85 10.92
CA ASP A 265 31.07 12.77 11.94
C ASP A 265 30.04 12.97 13.07
N ALA A 266 30.45 13.70 14.12
CA ALA A 266 29.61 13.91 15.30
C ALA A 266 28.30 14.62 14.96
N GLU A 267 28.27 15.56 13.98
CA GLU A 267 27.06 16.25 13.56
C GLU A 267 26.09 15.25 12.88
N LEU A 268 26.55 14.40 11.98
CA LEU A 268 25.72 13.38 11.34
C LEU A 268 25.14 12.36 12.33
N VAL A 269 25.94 11.95 13.31
CA VAL A 269 25.49 11.07 14.40
C VAL A 269 24.35 11.74 15.17
N ASP A 270 24.51 13.03 15.51
CA ASP A 270 23.49 13.81 16.22
C ASP A 270 22.20 13.96 15.38
N LEU A 271 22.31 14.35 14.10
CA LEU A 271 21.13 14.51 13.21
C LEU A 271 20.32 13.23 13.09
N LEU A 272 20.97 12.08 12.92
CA LEU A 272 20.27 10.79 12.86
C LEU A 272 19.64 10.42 14.21
N SER A 273 20.33 10.74 15.33
CA SER A 273 19.82 10.52 16.68
C SER A 273 18.55 11.34 16.94
N VAL A 274 18.48 12.59 16.46
CA VAL A 274 17.28 13.43 16.54
C VAL A 274 16.13 12.76 15.79
N VAL A 275 16.33 12.31 14.54
CA VAL A 275 15.32 11.62 13.74
C VAL A 275 14.84 10.34 14.44
N GLN A 276 15.77 9.52 14.96
CA GLN A 276 15.44 8.31 15.72
C GLN A 276 14.63 8.62 16.99
N GLY A 277 15.01 9.69 17.71
CA GLY A 277 14.31 10.09 18.92
C GLY A 277 12.85 10.45 18.68
N ILE A 278 12.57 11.23 17.62
CA ILE A 278 11.21 11.59 17.22
C ILE A 278 10.42 10.33 16.85
N GLN A 279 11.01 9.44 16.03
CA GLN A 279 10.42 8.17 15.62
C GLN A 279 10.02 7.30 16.83
N GLN A 280 10.89 7.21 17.84
CA GLN A 280 10.64 6.47 19.07
C GLN A 280 9.51 7.11 19.91
N GLN A 281 9.44 8.45 20.00
CA GLN A 281 8.36 9.13 20.71
C GLN A 281 7.02 8.89 20.01
N ALA A 282 6.98 8.96 18.68
CA ALA A 282 5.77 8.70 17.89
C ALA A 282 5.22 7.28 18.09
N ARG A 283 6.09 6.28 18.33
CA ARG A 283 5.67 4.89 18.59
C ARG A 283 4.98 4.69 19.93
N ARG A 284 5.30 5.50 20.95
CA ARG A 284 4.82 5.27 22.33
C ARG A 284 3.29 5.21 22.49
N PRO A 285 2.51 6.10 21.86
CA PRO A 285 1.05 6.05 21.98
C PRO A 285 0.41 4.95 21.14
N ILE A 286 1.13 4.31 20.20
CA ILE A 286 0.55 3.34 19.27
C ILE A 286 0.14 2.08 20.01
N ARG A 287 -1.18 1.89 20.18
CA ARG A 287 -1.82 0.72 20.76
C ARG A 287 -3.29 0.70 20.36
N ARG A 288 -3.98 -0.40 20.59
CA ARG A 288 -5.43 -0.44 20.45
C ARG A 288 -6.09 0.65 21.31
N GLY A 289 -7.01 1.39 20.73
CA GLY A 289 -7.76 2.46 21.38
C GLY A 289 -7.12 3.84 21.30
N ALA A 290 -5.83 3.96 20.99
CA ALA A 290 -5.22 5.26 20.71
C ALA A 290 -5.80 5.87 19.42
N VAL A 291 -5.76 7.19 19.29
CA VAL A 291 -6.17 7.89 18.06
C VAL A 291 -4.96 8.45 17.32
N GLY A 292 -5.08 8.65 16.02
CA GLY A 292 -3.98 9.16 15.19
C GLY A 292 -3.38 10.45 15.72
N ALA A 293 -4.22 11.36 16.25
CA ALA A 293 -3.77 12.61 16.83
C ALA A 293 -2.76 12.46 18.00
N GLU A 294 -2.83 11.36 18.77
CA GLU A 294 -1.87 11.10 19.86
C GLU A 294 -0.47 10.80 19.30
N ILE A 295 -0.39 10.12 18.15
CA ILE A 295 0.88 9.81 17.46
C ILE A 295 1.55 11.10 17.01
N PHE A 296 0.77 11.96 16.32
CA PHE A 296 1.26 13.26 15.86
C PHE A 296 1.63 14.20 17.01
N ALA A 297 0.83 14.24 18.08
CA ALA A 297 1.14 15.05 19.25
C ALA A 297 2.48 14.64 19.91
N ALA A 298 2.72 13.33 20.06
CA ALA A 298 3.96 12.81 20.63
C ALA A 298 5.19 13.09 19.73
N ALA A 299 5.03 13.03 18.41
CA ALA A 299 6.06 13.40 17.46
C ALA A 299 6.34 14.91 17.53
N HIS A 300 5.30 15.75 17.45
CA HIS A 300 5.42 17.21 17.43
C HIS A 300 6.04 17.76 18.71
N GLU A 301 5.76 17.21 19.89
CA GLU A 301 6.44 17.58 21.12
C GLU A 301 7.96 17.48 20.99
N SER A 302 8.45 16.40 20.36
CA SER A 302 9.88 16.21 20.14
C SER A 302 10.42 17.06 18.98
N LEU A 303 9.64 17.26 17.91
CA LEU A 303 10.01 18.18 16.83
C LEU A 303 10.18 19.61 17.34
N ASP A 304 9.22 20.10 18.13
CA ASP A 304 9.18 21.48 18.60
C ASP A 304 10.28 21.77 19.62
N ALA A 305 10.72 20.77 20.37
CA ALA A 305 11.87 20.87 21.27
C ALA A 305 13.23 20.82 20.56
N SER A 306 13.27 20.44 19.29
CA SER A 306 14.52 20.27 18.54
C SER A 306 15.07 21.61 18.03
N PRO A 307 16.40 21.85 18.12
CA PRO A 307 17.05 23.00 17.47
C PRO A 307 16.94 22.94 15.94
N HIS A 308 16.59 21.78 15.37
CA HIS A 308 16.40 21.55 13.94
C HIS A 308 14.95 21.63 13.48
N ARG A 309 14.02 22.14 14.31
CA ARG A 309 12.58 22.18 14.04
C ARG A 309 12.21 22.67 12.64
N ALA A 310 12.92 23.69 12.14
CA ALA A 310 12.67 24.30 10.83
C ALA A 310 12.91 23.35 9.64
N TYR A 311 13.62 22.26 9.84
CA TYR A 311 14.01 21.28 8.81
C TYR A 311 13.37 19.90 9.01
N LEU A 312 12.65 19.73 10.12
CA LEU A 312 12.05 18.46 10.52
C LEU A 312 10.60 18.37 10.07
N ASP A 313 10.24 17.19 9.60
CA ASP A 313 8.88 16.79 9.28
C ASP A 313 8.59 15.39 9.81
N PHE A 314 7.30 15.12 10.09
CA PHE A 314 6.83 13.82 10.57
C PHE A 314 5.54 13.44 9.84
N GLY A 315 5.49 12.20 9.37
CA GLY A 315 4.33 11.58 8.74
C GLY A 315 3.96 10.25 9.41
N ALA A 316 2.67 9.91 9.32
CA ALA A 316 2.18 8.57 9.64
C ALA A 316 0.94 8.28 8.81
N HIS A 317 0.89 7.10 8.20
CA HIS A 317 -0.21 6.67 7.35
C HIS A 317 -0.45 5.17 7.48
N GLY A 318 -1.69 4.73 7.21
CA GLY A 318 -1.99 3.31 7.08
C GLY A 318 -1.38 2.73 5.82
N MET A 319 -1.11 1.43 5.83
CA MET A 319 -0.54 0.74 4.67
C MET A 319 -1.00 -0.73 4.59
N GLY A 320 -0.80 -1.32 3.41
CA GLY A 320 -1.18 -2.71 3.15
C GLY A 320 -0.94 -3.10 1.69
N LEU A 321 -2.02 -3.25 0.92
CA LEU A 321 -1.95 -3.47 -0.54
C LEU A 321 -1.54 -2.20 -1.30
N VAL A 322 -1.66 -1.06 -0.65
CA VAL A 322 -1.22 0.25 -1.13
C VAL A 322 -0.37 0.87 -0.03
N SER A 323 0.68 1.61 -0.40
CA SER A 323 1.56 2.25 0.60
C SER A 323 0.81 3.27 1.45
N HIS A 324 -0.20 3.94 0.90
CA HIS A 324 -1.04 4.91 1.61
C HIS A 324 -2.51 4.48 1.55
N GLU A 325 -3.01 3.86 2.60
CA GLU A 325 -4.41 3.46 2.75
C GLU A 325 -4.91 3.69 4.18
N ALA A 326 -6.13 3.27 4.52
CA ALA A 326 -6.63 3.38 5.89
C ALA A 326 -5.81 2.54 6.91
N PRO A 327 -5.58 3.06 8.13
CA PRO A 327 -6.20 4.26 8.70
C PRO A 327 -5.59 5.56 8.17
N ARG A 328 -6.44 6.52 7.79
CA ARG A 328 -6.04 7.85 7.33
C ARG A 328 -5.99 8.82 8.51
N LEU A 329 -4.80 9.01 9.05
CA LEU A 329 -4.58 9.57 10.38
C LEU A 329 -4.54 11.10 10.43
N ILE A 330 -4.18 11.77 9.33
CA ILE A 330 -4.04 13.22 9.25
C ILE A 330 -4.39 13.75 7.87
N SER A 331 -4.87 15.00 7.78
CA SER A 331 -5.23 15.67 6.53
C SER A 331 -4.30 16.81 6.14
N ASP A 332 -3.42 17.25 7.02
CA ASP A 332 -2.45 18.32 6.79
C ASP A 332 -1.09 17.76 6.37
N GLY A 333 -0.37 18.51 5.56
CA GLY A 333 0.91 18.14 4.98
C GLY A 333 0.83 17.78 3.50
N SER A 334 1.80 17.01 3.02
CA SER A 334 1.92 16.61 1.62
C SER A 334 0.99 15.47 1.19
N MET A 335 0.24 14.88 2.12
CA MET A 335 -0.67 13.77 1.84
C MET A 335 -1.92 14.25 1.10
N PRO A 336 -2.24 13.69 -0.09
CA PRO A 336 -3.34 14.17 -0.92
C PRO A 336 -4.71 13.60 -0.51
N TYR A 337 -4.96 13.37 0.77
CA TYR A 337 -6.22 12.81 1.27
C TYR A 337 -6.59 13.36 2.64
N GLU A 338 -7.88 13.31 2.94
CA GLU A 338 -8.40 13.75 4.24
C GLU A 338 -8.12 12.74 5.35
N GLY A 339 -7.89 13.23 6.57
CA GLY A 339 -7.68 12.45 7.79
C GLY A 339 -8.97 11.85 8.36
N TYR A 340 -9.66 11.02 7.59
CA TYR A 340 -10.95 10.45 7.96
C TYR A 340 -10.95 9.65 9.27
N ASP A 341 -9.80 9.11 9.65
CA ASP A 341 -9.62 8.28 10.84
C ASP A 341 -8.83 8.97 11.96
N ALA A 342 -8.53 10.29 11.82
CA ALA A 342 -7.73 11.04 12.79
C ALA A 342 -8.25 10.96 14.24
N THR A 343 -9.58 10.92 14.40
CA THR A 343 -10.24 10.82 15.70
C THR A 343 -10.79 9.42 16.02
N ARG A 344 -10.63 8.46 15.10
CA ARG A 344 -11.10 7.09 15.33
C ARG A 344 -10.05 6.29 16.09
N PRO A 345 -10.48 5.47 17.06
CA PRO A 345 -9.56 4.59 17.76
C PRO A 345 -8.90 3.58 16.83
N LEU A 346 -7.60 3.44 16.94
CA LEU A 346 -6.84 2.36 16.30
C LEU A 346 -7.34 0.99 16.79
N GLN A 347 -7.33 0.02 15.93
CA GLN A 347 -7.66 -1.37 16.26
C GLN A 347 -6.40 -2.23 16.16
N ALA A 348 -6.32 -3.28 16.96
CA ALA A 348 -5.28 -4.28 16.79
C ALA A 348 -5.30 -4.84 15.36
N ASP A 349 -4.13 -5.21 14.85
CA ASP A 349 -3.89 -5.68 13.49
C ASP A 349 -4.00 -4.59 12.40
N MET A 350 -4.15 -3.31 12.73
CA MET A 350 -3.90 -2.21 11.80
C MET A 350 -2.39 -2.05 11.60
N VAL A 351 -1.98 -1.71 10.38
CA VAL A 351 -0.58 -1.46 10.04
C VAL A 351 -0.41 -0.02 9.60
N ILE A 352 0.62 0.62 10.16
CA ILE A 352 0.90 2.05 9.99
C ILE A 352 2.37 2.18 9.60
N SER A 353 2.68 2.99 8.59
CA SER A 353 4.02 3.56 8.44
C SER A 353 4.15 4.77 9.34
N ILE A 354 5.31 4.94 9.95
CA ILE A 354 5.73 6.15 10.65
C ILE A 354 7.06 6.60 10.07
N GLU A 355 7.14 7.87 9.71
CA GLU A 355 8.28 8.44 9.01
C GLU A 355 8.68 9.79 9.62
N THR A 356 9.98 9.96 9.84
CA THR A 356 10.58 11.22 10.29
C THR A 356 11.67 11.64 9.34
N ALA A 357 11.58 12.85 8.81
CA ALA A 357 12.53 13.39 7.84
C ALA A 357 13.14 14.70 8.33
N MET A 358 14.40 14.92 7.99
CA MET A 358 15.11 16.18 8.19
C MET A 358 15.74 16.63 6.85
N ALA A 359 15.26 17.73 6.29
CA ALA A 359 15.85 18.38 5.12
C ALA A 359 16.91 19.40 5.56
N HIS A 360 18.08 18.93 6.01
CA HIS A 360 19.13 19.81 6.54
C HIS A 360 19.86 20.57 5.41
N PRO A 361 19.95 21.92 5.47
CA PRO A 361 20.38 22.75 4.32
C PRO A 361 21.84 22.52 3.87
N ARG A 362 22.69 21.96 4.74
CA ARG A 362 24.11 21.71 4.44
C ARG A 362 24.47 20.23 4.44
N ARG A 363 23.73 19.39 5.18
CA ARG A 363 24.10 17.97 5.37
C ARG A 363 23.22 17.03 4.52
N GLY A 364 22.20 17.57 3.84
CA GLY A 364 21.30 16.80 3.00
C GLY A 364 20.10 16.22 3.74
N PHE A 365 19.56 15.15 3.22
CA PHE A 365 18.29 14.57 3.66
C PHE A 365 18.53 13.35 4.56
N VAL A 366 18.04 13.42 5.80
CA VAL A 366 18.10 12.32 6.77
C VAL A 366 16.69 11.86 7.07
N LYS A 367 16.37 10.59 6.80
CA LYS A 367 15.03 10.04 6.99
C LYS A 367 15.08 8.62 7.53
N LEU A 368 14.21 8.32 8.47
CA LEU A 368 13.86 6.95 8.83
C LEU A 368 12.37 6.74 8.65
N GLU A 369 12.01 5.57 8.16
CA GLU A 369 10.63 5.13 8.01
C GLU A 369 10.51 3.67 8.39
N ASP A 370 9.47 3.35 9.18
CA ASP A 370 9.24 2.03 9.71
C ASP A 370 7.79 1.62 9.58
N THR A 371 7.57 0.36 9.24
CA THR A 371 6.26 -0.29 9.27
C THR A 371 6.00 -0.85 10.67
N VAL A 372 4.89 -0.43 11.29
CA VAL A 372 4.48 -0.90 12.61
C VAL A 372 3.07 -1.50 12.58
N VAL A 373 2.86 -2.60 13.30
CA VAL A 373 1.53 -3.18 13.53
C VAL A 373 1.04 -2.81 14.91
N VAL A 374 -0.22 -2.36 14.99
CA VAL A 374 -0.90 -2.05 16.25
C VAL A 374 -1.22 -3.34 16.97
N THR A 375 -0.81 -3.45 18.25
CA THR A 375 -1.16 -4.57 19.14
C THR A 375 -2.14 -4.11 20.22
N GLU A 376 -2.55 -5.02 21.11
CA GLU A 376 -3.44 -4.67 22.24
C GLU A 376 -2.80 -3.61 23.14
N ASP A 377 -1.50 -3.76 23.47
CA ASP A 377 -0.82 -2.96 24.48
C ASP A 377 0.27 -2.04 23.92
N GLY A 378 0.52 -2.08 22.62
CA GLY A 378 1.61 -1.33 21.98
C GLY A 378 1.67 -1.51 20.47
N CYS A 379 2.88 -1.55 19.93
CA CYS A 379 3.11 -1.86 18.52
C CYS A 379 4.32 -2.78 18.33
N GLU A 380 4.34 -3.51 17.24
CA GLU A 380 5.46 -4.31 16.79
C GLU A 380 6.00 -3.74 15.47
N VAL A 381 7.33 -3.70 15.31
CA VAL A 381 7.97 -3.16 14.11
C VAL A 381 8.34 -4.29 13.17
N PHE A 382 8.04 -4.13 11.88
CA PHE A 382 8.48 -5.03 10.82
C PHE A 382 9.74 -4.44 10.15
N GLY A 383 10.74 -5.28 9.90
CA GLY A 383 11.99 -4.84 9.28
C GLY A 383 12.84 -3.93 10.18
N ASP A 384 12.81 -4.12 11.51
CA ASP A 384 13.52 -3.30 12.49
C ASP A 384 15.04 -3.58 12.50
N LYS A 385 15.71 -3.26 11.37
CA LYS A 385 17.15 -3.38 11.18
C LYS A 385 17.69 -2.17 10.41
N GLY A 386 18.97 -1.90 10.56
CA GLY A 386 19.67 -0.86 9.78
C GLY A 386 19.27 0.57 10.12
N ASN A 387 18.79 0.84 11.34
CA ASN A 387 18.34 2.17 11.77
C ASN A 387 19.51 3.15 12.03
N GLY A 388 20.76 2.68 12.01
CA GLY A 388 21.96 3.52 12.09
C GLY A 388 22.50 3.92 10.71
N TRP A 389 23.72 4.49 10.70
CA TRP A 389 24.45 4.74 9.48
C TRP A 389 25.01 3.42 8.90
N ASN A 390 24.45 2.99 7.78
CA ASN A 390 24.89 1.80 7.06
C ASN A 390 26.06 2.14 6.13
N ARG A 391 27.08 1.28 6.04
CA ARG A 391 28.37 1.58 5.38
C ARG A 391 28.78 0.50 4.40
N PRO A 392 29.59 0.87 3.37
CA PRO A 392 30.25 -0.11 2.53
C PRO A 392 31.10 -1.09 3.37
N GLY A 393 31.08 -2.37 3.01
CA GLY A 393 31.82 -3.40 3.69
C GLY A 393 31.28 -3.84 5.06
N SER A 394 30.20 -3.21 5.57
CA SER A 394 29.50 -3.76 6.73
C SER A 394 28.75 -5.02 6.29
N CYS A 395 29.38 -6.18 6.49
CA CYS A 395 28.71 -7.45 6.34
C CYS A 395 27.55 -7.53 7.32
N LEU A 396 26.37 -7.87 6.83
CA LEU A 396 25.25 -8.31 7.67
C LEU A 396 25.77 -9.49 8.50
N GLY A 397 26.05 -9.26 9.78
CA GLY A 397 26.22 -10.35 10.70
C GLY A 397 24.97 -11.23 10.62
N SER A 398 25.20 -12.49 10.34
CA SER A 398 24.24 -13.58 10.20
C SER A 398 23.27 -13.65 11.39
#